data_4450e3962246e85cbcfcdd2ce82bd729
#
_entry.id   4450e3962246e85cbcfcdd2ce82bd729
#
_cell.length_a   1.000
_cell.length_b   1.000
_cell.length_c   1.000
_cell.angle_alpha   90.00
_cell.angle_beta   90.00
_cell.angle_gamma   90.00
#
_symmetry.space_group_name_H-M   'P 1'
#
loop_
_entity.id
_entity.type
_entity.pdbx_description
1 polymer ?
#
loop_
_entity_poly.entity_id
_entity_poly.type
_entity_poly.pdbx_seq_one_letter_code
_entity_poly.pdbx_strand_id
1 'polypeptide(L)'
;MPRINRGSTRKHHIPEGAMLDELQEKYGVIFVVAGTNKTSKDSPDYPKRIGAPADSVNALVVNATSILREPASYTREGPVLHFFRKPDISYFGGDNYGEMAVWSPGGVATTRGTSFAAPWITRKLAYLVHVMHLSREAAKALIIDAASGWEPISADNIKLGYGIVPTRIEDILETPSNEIRFVLEGTIDTFETYNYNIPVPMKDGKYPYMARATLCYFPKCDKRQGVDYTDTELDFHFGRMKTSGIDSLDNNIQGDPFARTYEDTARKMYRKWDNVKHVSDI
;
A
#
# COMPACT_ATOMS: atom_id res chain seq x y z
N MET A 1 1.49 -7.97 33.03
CA MET A 1 2.25 -7.57 31.83
C MET A 1 2.44 -8.81 30.98
N PRO A 2 1.86 -8.92 29.78
CA PRO A 2 2.18 -10.02 28.87
C PRO A 2 3.64 -9.84 28.45
N ARG A 3 4.40 -10.91 28.53
CA ARG A 3 5.79 -10.93 28.07
C ARG A 3 5.83 -10.64 26.59
N ILE A 4 6.35 -9.47 26.22
CA ILE A 4 6.75 -9.19 24.85
C ILE A 4 7.71 -10.30 24.46
N ASN A 5 7.30 -11.18 23.58
CA ASN A 5 8.14 -12.25 23.10
C ASN A 5 9.21 -11.64 22.20
N ARG A 6 10.31 -11.16 22.84
CA ARG A 6 11.47 -10.54 22.16
C ARG A 6 12.09 -11.44 21.09
N GLY A 7 11.70 -12.71 21.05
CA GLY A 7 12.11 -13.66 20.03
C GLY A 7 11.35 -13.54 18.70
N SER A 8 10.15 -12.92 18.69
CA SER A 8 9.36 -12.84 17.46
C SER A 8 9.80 -11.69 16.54
N THR A 9 10.23 -10.56 17.10
CA THR A 9 10.72 -9.43 16.32
C THR A 9 12.04 -9.73 15.58
N ARG A 10 12.91 -10.56 16.14
CA ARG A 10 14.14 -10.98 15.44
C ARG A 10 13.92 -12.03 14.35
N LYS A 11 12.83 -12.79 14.43
CA LYS A 11 12.52 -13.87 13.46
C LYS A 11 11.71 -13.41 12.24
N HIS A 12 11.15 -12.20 12.27
CA HIS A 12 10.26 -11.71 11.20
C HIS A 12 10.90 -10.72 10.24
N HIS A 13 12.00 -10.12 10.59
CA HIS A 13 12.80 -9.33 9.64
C HIS A 13 13.73 -10.28 8.90
N ILE A 14 13.14 -10.96 7.93
CA ILE A 14 13.88 -11.92 7.12
C ILE A 14 14.77 -11.13 6.18
N PRO A 15 16.01 -11.61 5.95
CA PRO A 15 17.00 -10.91 5.13
C PRO A 15 16.51 -10.49 3.75
N GLU A 16 15.56 -11.23 3.18
CA GLU A 16 15.06 -11.01 1.83
C GLU A 16 14.27 -9.70 1.68
N GLY A 17 13.36 -9.36 2.60
CA GLY A 17 12.62 -8.10 2.54
C GLY A 17 13.55 -6.90 2.68
N ALA A 18 14.48 -6.96 3.63
CA ALA A 18 15.49 -5.92 3.83
C ALA A 18 16.45 -5.80 2.63
N MET A 19 16.78 -6.91 1.98
CA MET A 19 17.58 -6.88 0.76
C MET A 19 16.84 -6.20 -0.39
N LEU A 20 15.53 -6.44 -0.53
CA LEU A 20 14.74 -5.74 -1.53
C LEU A 20 14.71 -4.23 -1.28
N ASP A 21 14.57 -3.80 -0.01
CA ASP A 21 14.57 -2.38 0.33
C ASP A 21 15.93 -1.72 0.00
N GLU A 22 17.05 -2.39 0.33
CA GLU A 22 18.39 -1.94 -0.01
C GLU A 22 18.61 -1.83 -1.54
N LEU A 23 18.13 -2.82 -2.32
CA LEU A 23 18.23 -2.82 -3.77
C LEU A 23 17.37 -1.73 -4.41
N GLN A 24 16.18 -1.48 -3.88
CA GLN A 24 15.29 -0.41 -4.35
C GLN A 24 15.92 0.97 -4.17
N GLU A 25 16.57 1.19 -3.03
CA GLU A 25 17.31 2.42 -2.79
C GLU A 25 18.51 2.53 -3.74
N LYS A 26 19.36 1.51 -3.76
CA LYS A 26 20.63 1.53 -4.51
C LYS A 26 20.46 1.74 -6.00
N TYR A 27 19.44 1.15 -6.59
CA TYR A 27 19.23 1.14 -8.04
C TYR A 27 18.07 2.02 -8.51
N GLY A 28 17.38 2.69 -7.62
CA GLY A 28 16.22 3.54 -7.98
C GLY A 28 15.08 2.74 -8.60
N VAL A 29 14.92 1.46 -8.25
CA VAL A 29 13.89 0.57 -8.79
C VAL A 29 12.75 0.36 -7.79
N ILE A 30 11.66 -0.24 -8.24
CA ILE A 30 10.58 -0.72 -7.39
C ILE A 30 10.31 -2.19 -7.66
N PHE A 31 10.22 -2.99 -6.61
CA PHE A 31 9.81 -4.39 -6.71
C PHE A 31 8.29 -4.51 -6.52
N VAL A 32 7.67 -5.33 -7.38
CA VAL A 32 6.30 -5.80 -7.19
C VAL A 32 6.37 -7.22 -6.66
N VAL A 33 5.82 -7.44 -5.47
CA VAL A 33 5.98 -8.69 -4.74
C VAL A 33 4.61 -9.33 -4.49
N ALA A 34 4.50 -10.63 -4.75
CA ALA A 34 3.29 -11.38 -4.43
C ALA A 34 3.10 -11.52 -2.91
N GLY A 35 1.89 -11.29 -2.42
CA GLY A 35 1.54 -11.25 -0.99
C GLY A 35 1.55 -12.62 -0.29
N THR A 36 2.03 -13.67 -0.96
CA THR A 36 2.14 -15.05 -0.50
C THR A 36 0.81 -15.80 -0.36
N ASN A 37 0.87 -17.11 -0.47
CA ASN A 37 -0.29 -17.99 -0.42
C ASN A 37 -0.27 -18.84 0.86
N LYS A 38 -1.45 -19.17 1.38
CA LYS A 38 -1.61 -20.21 2.40
C LYS A 38 -1.18 -21.54 1.85
N THR A 39 -0.65 -22.39 2.71
CA THR A 39 -0.27 -23.75 2.40
C THR A 39 -1.02 -24.71 3.31
N SER A 40 -1.05 -26.01 2.97
CA SER A 40 -1.64 -27.04 3.81
C SER A 40 -1.00 -27.18 5.20
N LYS A 41 0.17 -26.55 5.39
CA LYS A 41 0.89 -26.49 6.69
C LYS A 41 0.46 -25.32 7.56
N ASP A 42 -0.34 -24.41 7.05
CA ASP A 42 -0.83 -23.27 7.82
C ASP A 42 -2.03 -23.71 8.65
N SER A 43 -1.96 -23.48 9.97
CA SER A 43 -3.06 -23.81 10.87
C SER A 43 -4.25 -22.87 10.64
N PRO A 44 -5.49 -23.39 10.63
CA PRO A 44 -6.68 -22.52 10.61
C PRO A 44 -6.75 -21.56 11.81
N ASP A 45 -6.29 -22.01 12.99
CA ASP A 45 -6.33 -21.25 14.24
C ASP A 45 -5.24 -20.16 14.33
N TYR A 46 -4.17 -20.32 13.54
CA TYR A 46 -3.04 -19.40 13.50
C TYR A 46 -2.66 -19.14 12.05
N PRO A 47 -3.46 -18.35 11.31
CA PRO A 47 -3.17 -18.04 9.92
C PRO A 47 -1.82 -17.32 9.83
N LYS A 48 -0.94 -17.84 8.99
CA LYS A 48 0.33 -17.17 8.75
C LYS A 48 0.09 -15.84 8.05
N ARG A 49 0.67 -14.80 8.58
CA ARG A 49 0.67 -13.47 7.98
C ARG A 49 1.58 -13.43 6.76
N ILE A 50 1.43 -12.39 5.96
CA ILE A 50 2.35 -12.05 4.88
C ILE A 50 3.76 -12.00 5.47
N GLY A 51 4.69 -12.63 4.80
CA GLY A 51 6.09 -12.72 5.21
C GLY A 51 7.03 -12.52 4.04
N ALA A 52 8.31 -12.66 4.26
CA ALA A 52 9.32 -12.39 3.26
C ALA A 52 9.10 -13.13 1.93
N PRO A 53 9.46 -12.46 0.83
CA PRO A 53 10.02 -11.10 0.73
C PRO A 53 8.96 -9.99 0.73
N ALA A 54 7.68 -10.33 0.92
CA ALA A 54 6.55 -9.38 0.90
C ALA A 54 6.43 -8.52 2.19
N ASP A 55 7.39 -8.65 3.10
CA ASP A 55 7.58 -7.78 4.27
C ASP A 55 8.49 -6.56 3.98
N SER A 56 8.99 -6.41 2.75
CA SER A 56 9.69 -5.21 2.30
C SER A 56 8.83 -3.96 2.47
N VAL A 57 9.38 -2.92 3.07
CA VAL A 57 8.66 -1.66 3.33
C VAL A 57 8.38 -0.92 2.01
N ASN A 58 9.38 -0.83 1.15
CA ASN A 58 9.30 -0.04 -0.09
C ASN A 58 8.61 -0.79 -1.25
N ALA A 59 8.62 -2.13 -1.26
CA ALA A 59 8.00 -2.90 -2.33
C ALA A 59 6.48 -2.67 -2.42
N LEU A 60 5.94 -2.80 -3.63
CA LEU A 60 4.50 -2.85 -3.88
C LEU A 60 4.03 -4.31 -3.75
N VAL A 61 3.33 -4.62 -2.67
CA VAL A 61 2.88 -5.98 -2.36
C VAL A 61 1.46 -6.20 -2.83
N VAL A 62 1.26 -7.26 -3.62
CA VAL A 62 0.01 -7.55 -4.32
C VAL A 62 -0.60 -8.85 -3.81
N ASN A 63 -1.80 -8.77 -3.25
CA ASN A 63 -2.64 -9.93 -2.95
C ASN A 63 -3.58 -10.26 -4.12
N ALA A 64 -4.26 -11.41 -4.00
CA ALA A 64 -5.16 -11.89 -5.02
C ALA A 64 -6.63 -11.76 -4.62
N THR A 65 -7.47 -11.50 -5.63
CA THR A 65 -8.93 -11.56 -5.50
C THR A 65 -9.51 -12.64 -6.41
N SER A 66 -10.71 -13.10 -6.04
CA SER A 66 -11.59 -13.87 -6.91
C SER A 66 -12.18 -12.99 -8.02
N ILE A 67 -12.90 -13.61 -8.96
CA ILE A 67 -13.66 -12.88 -9.99
C ILE A 67 -14.80 -12.04 -9.39
N LEU A 68 -15.26 -12.38 -8.20
CA LEU A 68 -16.27 -11.62 -7.44
C LEU A 68 -15.69 -10.43 -6.69
N ARG A 69 -14.41 -10.12 -6.88
CA ARG A 69 -13.68 -9.05 -6.20
C ARG A 69 -13.55 -9.24 -4.67
N GLU A 70 -13.72 -10.46 -4.21
CA GLU A 70 -13.48 -10.84 -2.82
C GLU A 70 -12.02 -11.29 -2.63
N PRO A 71 -11.46 -11.18 -1.41
CA PRO A 71 -10.14 -11.74 -1.13
C PRO A 71 -10.10 -13.23 -1.49
N ALA A 72 -9.14 -13.65 -2.31
CA ALA A 72 -9.01 -15.05 -2.66
C ALA A 72 -8.75 -15.91 -1.41
N SER A 73 -9.36 -17.08 -1.36
CA SER A 73 -9.39 -17.97 -0.18
C SER A 73 -8.00 -18.37 0.34
N TYR A 74 -7.04 -18.41 -0.56
CA TYR A 74 -5.66 -18.81 -0.29
C TYR A 74 -4.72 -17.64 0.09
N THR A 75 -5.16 -16.39 0.03
CA THR A 75 -4.27 -15.26 0.36
C THR A 75 -3.94 -15.24 1.84
N ARG A 76 -2.70 -14.86 2.15
CA ARG A 76 -2.31 -14.49 3.50
C ARG A 76 -2.76 -13.06 3.79
N GLU A 77 -2.74 -12.69 5.06
CA GLU A 77 -3.26 -11.42 5.55
C GLU A 77 -2.18 -10.61 6.26
N GLY A 78 -2.37 -9.29 6.28
CA GLY A 78 -1.58 -8.37 7.10
C GLY A 78 -2.18 -8.20 8.50
N PRO A 79 -1.72 -7.20 9.23
CA PRO A 79 -0.52 -6.41 8.97
C PRO A 79 0.77 -7.22 9.13
N VAL A 80 1.84 -6.78 8.50
CA VAL A 80 3.17 -7.38 8.67
C VAL A 80 3.77 -6.87 9.97
N LEU A 81 4.49 -7.75 10.68
CA LEU A 81 5.06 -7.46 12.00
C LEU A 81 4.05 -6.87 13.02
N HIS A 82 2.76 -7.06 12.77
CA HIS A 82 1.63 -6.55 13.57
C HIS A 82 1.45 -5.03 13.58
N PHE A 83 2.15 -4.26 12.75
CA PHE A 83 2.04 -2.80 12.81
C PHE A 83 2.03 -2.07 11.47
N PHE A 84 2.63 -2.57 10.39
CA PHE A 84 2.57 -1.86 9.12
C PHE A 84 1.70 -2.57 8.06
N ARG A 85 1.06 -1.77 7.22
CA ARG A 85 0.08 -2.27 6.25
C ARG A 85 0.76 -2.98 5.10
N LYS A 86 0.41 -4.26 4.98
CA LYS A 86 0.62 -5.11 3.81
C LYS A 86 -0.55 -6.09 3.72
N PRO A 87 -1.01 -6.49 2.52
CA PRO A 87 -0.52 -6.06 1.22
C PRO A 87 -0.75 -4.56 1.00
N ASP A 88 -0.12 -3.97 -0.02
CA ASP A 88 -0.46 -2.60 -0.43
C ASP A 88 -1.78 -2.60 -1.20
N ILE A 89 -1.95 -3.53 -2.12
CA ILE A 89 -3.12 -3.61 -3.03
C ILE A 89 -3.48 -5.06 -3.34
N SER A 90 -4.60 -5.23 -4.04
CA SER A 90 -5.03 -6.53 -4.57
C SER A 90 -5.40 -6.46 -6.04
N TYR A 91 -5.32 -7.60 -6.72
CA TYR A 91 -5.72 -7.75 -8.10
C TYR A 91 -6.25 -9.16 -8.37
N PHE A 92 -6.98 -9.37 -9.47
CA PHE A 92 -7.47 -10.69 -9.84
C PHE A 92 -6.33 -11.70 -9.97
N GLY A 93 -6.39 -12.79 -9.23
CA GLY A 93 -5.43 -13.89 -9.22
C GLY A 93 -6.07 -15.26 -9.36
N GLY A 94 -7.40 -15.28 -9.56
CA GLY A 94 -8.20 -16.49 -9.62
C GLY A 94 -8.55 -17.07 -8.24
N ASP A 95 -9.63 -17.81 -8.15
CA ASP A 95 -10.06 -18.60 -7.00
C ASP A 95 -11.06 -19.68 -7.47
N ASN A 96 -11.69 -20.39 -6.54
CA ASN A 96 -12.61 -21.51 -6.78
C ASN A 96 -13.73 -21.20 -7.80
N TYR A 97 -14.20 -19.96 -7.89
CA TYR A 97 -15.29 -19.51 -8.81
C TYR A 97 -14.79 -18.96 -10.14
N GLY A 98 -13.51 -19.00 -10.42
CA GLY A 98 -12.92 -18.50 -11.66
C GLY A 98 -11.42 -18.44 -11.55
N GLU A 99 -10.77 -19.40 -12.18
CA GLU A 99 -9.33 -19.46 -12.26
C GLU A 99 -8.81 -18.55 -13.38
N MET A 100 -7.56 -18.15 -13.28
CA MET A 100 -6.88 -17.37 -14.29
C MET A 100 -6.38 -18.29 -15.41
N ALA A 101 -6.69 -17.95 -16.66
CA ALA A 101 -6.12 -18.62 -17.80
C ALA A 101 -4.65 -18.23 -17.98
N VAL A 102 -3.80 -19.22 -18.14
CA VAL A 102 -2.36 -19.05 -18.36
C VAL A 102 -1.90 -19.92 -19.52
N TRP A 103 -0.84 -19.49 -20.19
CA TRP A 103 -0.19 -20.30 -21.19
C TRP A 103 0.82 -21.25 -20.53
N SER A 104 0.78 -22.52 -20.91
CA SER A 104 1.73 -23.54 -20.49
C SER A 104 2.28 -24.30 -21.70
N PRO A 105 3.36 -25.05 -21.60
CA PRO A 105 3.89 -25.83 -22.73
C PRO A 105 2.89 -26.80 -23.38
N GLY A 106 1.83 -27.21 -22.65
CA GLY A 106 0.74 -28.05 -23.16
C GLY A 106 -0.47 -27.29 -23.72
N GLY A 107 -0.43 -25.96 -23.81
CA GLY A 107 -1.54 -25.11 -24.23
C GLY A 107 -2.08 -24.23 -23.10
N VAL A 108 -3.33 -23.81 -23.24
CA VAL A 108 -4.00 -23.01 -22.21
C VAL A 108 -4.32 -23.89 -21.00
N ALA A 109 -3.89 -23.47 -19.84
CA ALA A 109 -4.21 -24.06 -18.55
C ALA A 109 -4.87 -23.02 -17.64
N THR A 110 -5.53 -23.46 -16.57
CA THR A 110 -6.06 -22.58 -15.55
C THR A 110 -5.24 -22.68 -14.26
N THR A 111 -5.16 -21.58 -13.53
CA THR A 111 -4.40 -21.52 -12.29
C THR A 111 -4.92 -20.40 -11.37
N ARG A 112 -4.40 -20.38 -10.14
CA ARG A 112 -4.69 -19.35 -9.14
C ARG A 112 -3.48 -19.11 -8.24
N GLY A 113 -3.33 -17.87 -7.78
CA GLY A 113 -2.26 -17.49 -6.86
C GLY A 113 -1.91 -16.01 -6.91
N THR A 114 -1.38 -15.49 -5.81
CA THR A 114 -0.86 -14.11 -5.76
C THR A 114 0.26 -13.90 -6.78
N SER A 115 1.01 -14.96 -7.11
CA SER A 115 2.07 -14.95 -8.13
C SER A 115 1.56 -14.67 -9.55
N PHE A 116 0.25 -14.83 -9.79
CA PHE A 116 -0.39 -14.53 -11.08
C PHE A 116 -1.04 -13.14 -11.08
N ALA A 117 -1.38 -12.59 -9.91
CA ALA A 117 -1.86 -11.21 -9.77
C ALA A 117 -0.71 -10.20 -9.92
N ALA A 118 0.42 -10.44 -9.28
CA ALA A 118 1.55 -9.53 -9.24
C ALA A 118 2.10 -9.11 -10.63
N PRO A 119 2.26 -9.99 -11.63
CA PRO A 119 2.73 -9.60 -12.97
C PRO A 119 1.84 -8.58 -13.69
N TRP A 120 0.53 -8.62 -13.47
CA TRP A 120 -0.38 -7.64 -14.05
C TRP A 120 -0.18 -6.25 -13.47
N ILE A 121 0.10 -6.17 -12.19
CA ILE A 121 0.45 -4.91 -11.52
C ILE A 121 1.84 -4.45 -11.96
N THR A 122 2.80 -5.37 -12.12
CA THR A 122 4.12 -5.05 -12.67
C THR A 122 4.00 -4.41 -14.05
N ARG A 123 3.14 -4.95 -14.93
CA ARG A 123 2.90 -4.39 -16.26
C ARG A 123 2.33 -2.97 -16.18
N LYS A 124 1.37 -2.71 -15.30
CA LYS A 124 0.80 -1.37 -15.10
C LYS A 124 1.85 -0.40 -14.57
N LEU A 125 2.61 -0.82 -13.56
CA LEU A 125 3.67 -0.01 -12.99
C LEU A 125 4.76 0.31 -14.03
N ALA A 126 5.18 -0.68 -14.82
CA ALA A 126 6.14 -0.48 -15.90
C ALA A 126 5.63 0.52 -16.95
N TYR A 127 4.35 0.50 -17.29
CA TYR A 127 3.74 1.50 -18.16
C TYR A 127 3.82 2.91 -17.56
N LEU A 128 3.46 3.07 -16.29
CA LEU A 128 3.51 4.37 -15.60
C LEU A 128 4.95 4.94 -15.54
N VAL A 129 5.92 4.09 -15.27
CA VAL A 129 7.33 4.52 -15.15
C VAL A 129 7.98 4.74 -16.52
N HIS A 130 7.85 3.80 -17.46
CA HIS A 130 8.60 3.82 -18.71
C HIS A 130 7.89 4.52 -19.87
N VAL A 131 6.56 4.57 -19.85
CA VAL A 131 5.78 5.23 -20.91
C VAL A 131 5.30 6.61 -20.47
N MET A 132 4.80 6.71 -19.25
CA MET A 132 4.32 7.98 -18.69
C MET A 132 5.42 8.80 -18.01
N HIS A 133 6.61 8.23 -17.84
CA HIS A 133 7.78 8.86 -17.23
C HIS A 133 7.57 9.37 -15.80
N LEU A 134 6.69 8.73 -15.04
CA LEU A 134 6.50 9.02 -13.63
C LEU A 134 7.65 8.42 -12.79
N SER A 135 7.97 9.05 -11.67
CA SER A 135 8.82 8.43 -10.67
C SER A 135 8.19 7.14 -10.12
N ARG A 136 8.99 6.28 -9.54
CA ARG A 136 8.49 5.06 -8.89
C ARG A 136 7.54 5.37 -7.71
N GLU A 137 7.80 6.48 -7.02
CA GLU A 137 7.00 6.99 -5.91
C GLU A 137 5.61 7.42 -6.39
N ALA A 138 5.56 8.25 -7.42
CA ALA A 138 4.30 8.71 -8.02
C ALA A 138 3.53 7.54 -8.68
N ALA A 139 4.21 6.63 -9.36
CA ALA A 139 3.59 5.46 -9.96
C ALA A 139 2.98 4.53 -8.90
N LYS A 140 3.68 4.31 -7.77
CA LYS A 140 3.14 3.57 -6.62
C LYS A 140 1.93 4.28 -6.02
N ALA A 141 2.02 5.60 -5.79
CA ALA A 141 0.94 6.40 -5.24
C ALA A 141 -0.31 6.34 -6.13
N LEU A 142 -0.14 6.46 -7.45
CA LEU A 142 -1.24 6.44 -8.40
C LEU A 142 -1.96 5.08 -8.45
N ILE A 143 -1.20 3.97 -8.39
CA ILE A 143 -1.78 2.61 -8.32
C ILE A 143 -2.55 2.43 -7.02
N ILE A 144 -2.02 2.88 -5.89
CA ILE A 144 -2.69 2.77 -4.59
C ILE A 144 -3.94 3.65 -4.55
N ASP A 145 -3.84 4.88 -5.05
CA ASP A 145 -4.99 5.78 -5.12
C ASP A 145 -6.11 5.22 -5.98
N ALA A 146 -5.78 4.66 -7.14
CA ALA A 146 -6.75 4.01 -8.01
C ALA A 146 -7.37 2.76 -7.37
N ALA A 147 -6.59 2.01 -6.58
CA ALA A 147 -7.07 0.83 -5.85
C ALA A 147 -8.02 1.19 -4.72
N SER A 148 -7.77 2.31 -4.02
CA SER A 148 -8.60 2.74 -2.89
C SER A 148 -10.02 3.06 -3.29
N GLY A 149 -10.26 3.38 -4.57
CA GLY A 149 -11.56 3.46 -5.21
C GLY A 149 -12.59 4.32 -4.48
N TRP A 150 -13.79 4.35 -5.03
CA TRP A 150 -14.95 5.01 -4.45
C TRP A 150 -15.72 4.11 -3.46
N GLU A 151 -15.41 2.82 -3.43
CA GLU A 151 -15.99 1.89 -2.48
C GLU A 151 -15.14 1.91 -1.20
N PRO A 152 -15.69 2.31 -0.06
CA PRO A 152 -14.99 2.26 1.21
C PRO A 152 -14.73 0.78 1.53
N ILE A 153 -13.49 0.37 1.34
CA ILE A 153 -13.02 -0.89 1.89
C ILE A 153 -12.94 -0.66 3.39
N SER A 154 -13.62 -1.51 4.17
CA SER A 154 -13.53 -1.39 5.63
C SER A 154 -12.05 -1.33 6.02
N ALA A 155 -11.71 -0.44 6.94
CA ALA A 155 -10.34 -0.27 7.44
C ALA A 155 -9.73 -1.60 7.96
N ASP A 156 -10.59 -2.57 8.26
CA ASP A 156 -10.23 -3.91 8.73
C ASP A 156 -9.89 -4.91 7.62
N ASN A 157 -9.89 -4.49 6.36
CA ASN A 157 -9.59 -5.44 5.29
C ASN A 157 -8.09 -5.68 5.15
N ILE A 158 -7.55 -6.43 6.09
CA ILE A 158 -6.16 -6.85 6.17
C ILE A 158 -5.71 -7.76 5.00
N LYS A 159 -6.62 -8.13 4.09
CA LYS A 159 -6.33 -8.98 2.93
C LYS A 159 -6.25 -8.20 1.63
N LEU A 160 -6.96 -7.08 1.50
CA LEU A 160 -7.04 -6.29 0.27
C LEU A 160 -6.08 -5.10 0.24
N GLY A 161 -5.50 -4.73 1.37
CA GLY A 161 -4.65 -3.54 1.48
C GLY A 161 -5.45 -2.26 1.31
N TYR A 162 -5.01 -1.39 0.39
CA TYR A 162 -5.74 -0.16 0.04
C TYR A 162 -6.89 -0.40 -0.93
N GLY A 163 -6.97 -1.59 -1.53
CA GLY A 163 -8.07 -1.95 -2.41
C GLY A 163 -7.69 -2.79 -3.61
N ILE A 164 -8.60 -2.82 -4.58
CA ILE A 164 -8.47 -3.63 -5.80
C ILE A 164 -8.18 -2.70 -6.97
N VAL A 165 -7.02 -2.89 -7.60
CA VAL A 165 -6.60 -2.09 -8.75
C VAL A 165 -7.53 -2.33 -9.95
N PRO A 166 -7.97 -1.27 -10.65
CA PRO A 166 -8.77 -1.38 -11.86
C PRO A 166 -8.11 -2.25 -12.94
N THR A 167 -8.93 -2.94 -13.71
CA THR A 167 -8.43 -3.85 -14.76
C THR A 167 -7.75 -3.10 -15.90
N ARG A 168 -8.34 -2.01 -16.33
CA ARG A 168 -7.83 -1.20 -17.43
C ARG A 168 -6.85 -0.14 -16.92
N ILE A 169 -5.81 0.13 -17.70
CA ILE A 169 -4.87 1.21 -17.36
C ILE A 169 -5.50 2.59 -17.52
N GLU A 170 -6.45 2.72 -18.44
CA GLU A 170 -7.21 3.93 -18.67
C GLU A 170 -7.97 4.36 -17.42
N ASP A 171 -8.55 3.42 -16.68
CA ASP A 171 -9.28 3.71 -15.45
C ASP A 171 -8.37 4.31 -14.34
N ILE A 172 -7.04 4.12 -14.48
CA ILE A 172 -6.04 4.73 -13.61
C ILE A 172 -5.67 6.13 -14.10
N LEU A 173 -5.55 6.31 -15.42
CA LEU A 173 -4.98 7.51 -16.05
C LEU A 173 -6.04 8.56 -16.42
N GLU A 174 -7.18 8.12 -16.90
CA GLU A 174 -8.23 9.04 -17.35
C GLU A 174 -8.93 9.67 -16.14
N THR A 175 -9.14 10.98 -16.23
CA THR A 175 -9.86 11.71 -15.20
C THR A 175 -11.32 11.85 -15.67
N PRO A 176 -12.28 11.28 -14.92
CA PRO A 176 -13.71 11.48 -15.20
C PRO A 176 -14.08 12.96 -15.22
N SER A 177 -15.10 13.32 -15.98
CA SER A 177 -15.51 14.72 -16.19
C SER A 177 -15.98 15.42 -14.89
N ASN A 178 -16.28 14.66 -13.87
CA ASN A 178 -16.71 15.15 -12.54
C ASN A 178 -15.58 15.13 -11.50
N GLU A 179 -14.33 14.81 -11.89
CA GLU A 179 -13.17 14.77 -11.04
C GLU A 179 -12.09 15.75 -11.50
N ILE A 180 -11.20 16.09 -10.57
CA ILE A 180 -9.93 16.76 -10.87
C ILE A 180 -8.86 15.95 -10.16
N ARG A 181 -7.82 15.54 -10.91
CA ARG A 181 -6.70 14.77 -10.37
C ARG A 181 -5.40 15.53 -10.55
N PHE A 182 -4.57 15.48 -9.55
CA PHE A 182 -3.24 16.05 -9.55
C PHE A 182 -2.22 14.98 -9.19
N VAL A 183 -1.09 14.98 -9.87
CA VAL A 183 0.09 14.22 -9.47
C VAL A 183 1.17 15.27 -9.15
N LEU A 184 1.66 15.24 -7.93
CA LEU A 184 2.69 16.15 -7.44
C LEU A 184 3.91 15.32 -7.05
N GLU A 185 5.07 15.74 -7.56
CA GLU A 185 6.35 15.13 -7.23
C GLU A 185 7.29 16.19 -6.69
N GLY A 186 8.12 15.83 -5.74
CA GLY A 186 9.08 16.73 -5.15
C GLY A 186 10.09 16.02 -4.28
N THR A 187 11.11 16.74 -3.88
CA THR A 187 12.08 16.31 -2.86
C THR A 187 11.93 17.22 -1.66
N ILE A 188 11.96 16.66 -0.48
CA ILE A 188 11.88 17.37 0.78
C ILE A 188 13.10 17.05 1.63
N ASP A 189 13.73 18.08 2.18
CA ASP A 189 14.83 17.94 3.11
C ASP A 189 14.34 17.90 4.57
N THR A 190 15.22 17.50 5.46
CA THR A 190 14.92 17.38 6.89
C THR A 190 14.45 18.72 7.47
N PHE A 191 13.34 18.69 8.20
CA PHE A 191 12.69 19.86 8.82
C PHE A 191 12.10 20.89 7.84
N GLU A 192 11.95 20.54 6.58
CA GLU A 192 11.24 21.37 5.61
C GLU A 192 9.76 21.01 5.54
N THR A 193 8.94 22.01 5.16
CA THR A 193 7.51 21.84 4.92
C THR A 193 7.16 22.40 3.55
N TYR A 194 6.58 21.56 2.70
CA TYR A 194 6.07 21.98 1.41
C TYR A 194 4.54 22.13 1.47
N ASN A 195 4.07 23.27 0.99
CA ASN A 195 2.65 23.56 0.88
C ASN A 195 2.24 23.71 -0.58
N TYR A 196 1.28 22.91 -0.99
CA TYR A 196 0.65 23.01 -2.30
C TYR A 196 -0.77 23.54 -2.14
N ASN A 197 -1.04 24.73 -2.66
CA ASN A 197 -2.38 25.29 -2.72
C ASN A 197 -3.04 24.83 -4.03
N ILE A 198 -3.95 23.88 -3.92
CA ILE A 198 -4.67 23.34 -5.06
C ILE A 198 -6.00 24.07 -5.17
N PRO A 199 -6.27 24.79 -6.30
CA PRO A 199 -7.57 25.42 -6.50
C PRO A 199 -8.66 24.35 -6.61
N VAL A 200 -9.63 24.40 -5.73
CA VAL A 200 -10.78 23.51 -5.73
C VAL A 200 -11.91 24.21 -6.45
N PRO A 201 -12.41 23.66 -7.58
CA PRO A 201 -13.52 24.29 -8.30
C PRO A 201 -14.80 24.22 -7.50
N MET A 202 -15.55 25.30 -7.56
CA MET A 202 -16.87 25.42 -6.96
C MET A 202 -17.93 25.30 -8.05
N LYS A 203 -18.94 24.47 -7.85
CA LYS A 203 -20.11 24.38 -8.72
C LYS A 203 -21.36 24.74 -7.90
N ASP A 204 -22.12 25.71 -8.39
CA ASP A 204 -23.35 26.17 -7.74
C ASP A 204 -23.16 26.61 -6.27
N GLY A 205 -22.03 27.23 -5.97
CA GLY A 205 -21.68 27.67 -4.63
C GLY A 205 -21.27 26.55 -3.65
N LYS A 206 -21.08 25.33 -4.15
CA LYS A 206 -20.67 24.16 -3.35
C LYS A 206 -19.33 23.62 -3.79
N TYR A 207 -18.53 23.17 -2.84
CA TYR A 207 -17.31 22.42 -3.07
C TYR A 207 -17.61 20.96 -3.45
N PRO A 208 -16.62 20.23 -4.04
CA PRO A 208 -16.76 18.79 -4.27
C PRO A 208 -17.15 18.04 -3.01
N TYR A 209 -17.90 16.98 -3.19
CA TYR A 209 -18.39 16.15 -2.09
C TYR A 209 -17.27 15.25 -1.51
N MET A 210 -16.24 14.95 -2.28
CA MET A 210 -15.15 14.09 -1.85
C MET A 210 -13.80 14.69 -2.22
N ALA A 211 -12.85 14.57 -1.30
CA ALA A 211 -11.45 14.83 -1.52
C ALA A 211 -10.62 13.62 -1.07
N ARG A 212 -9.64 13.23 -1.87
CA ARG A 212 -8.76 12.10 -1.59
C ARG A 212 -7.33 12.45 -1.93
N ALA A 213 -6.40 12.01 -1.12
CA ALA A 213 -4.98 12.18 -1.40
C ALA A 213 -4.18 10.96 -0.93
N THR A 214 -3.19 10.59 -1.74
CA THR A 214 -2.28 9.48 -1.46
C THR A 214 -0.85 9.96 -1.58
N LEU A 215 -0.08 9.82 -0.51
CA LEU A 215 1.34 10.12 -0.45
C LEU A 215 2.13 8.81 -0.41
N CYS A 216 3.15 8.71 -1.26
CA CYS A 216 4.15 7.65 -1.20
C CYS A 216 5.54 8.25 -1.19
N TYR A 217 6.41 7.70 -0.38
CA TYR A 217 7.83 8.01 -0.39
C TYR A 217 8.64 6.75 -0.09
N PHE A 218 9.92 6.75 -0.43
CA PHE A 218 10.80 5.61 -0.21
C PHE A 218 11.89 6.00 0.78
N PRO A 219 11.67 5.71 2.08
CA PRO A 219 12.69 5.94 3.08
C PRO A 219 13.87 5.02 2.85
N LYS A 220 15.04 5.48 3.22
CA LYS A 220 16.21 4.62 3.33
C LYS A 220 16.01 3.64 4.47
N CYS A 221 16.39 2.39 4.24
CA CYS A 221 16.18 1.30 5.18
C CYS A 221 17.51 0.72 5.66
N ASP A 222 17.73 0.62 6.97
CA ASP A 222 18.91 -0.01 7.55
C ASP A 222 18.51 -1.16 8.49
N LYS A 223 18.75 -2.39 8.05
CA LYS A 223 18.46 -3.62 8.80
C LYS A 223 19.10 -3.73 10.18
N ARG A 224 20.06 -2.87 10.51
CA ARG A 224 20.75 -2.83 11.80
C ARG A 224 20.05 -1.97 12.83
N GLN A 225 19.10 -1.12 12.42
CA GLN A 225 18.53 -0.07 13.25
C GLN A 225 17.27 -0.48 14.05
N GLY A 226 16.73 -1.66 13.84
CA GLY A 226 15.56 -2.11 14.60
C GLY A 226 14.32 -1.24 14.41
N VAL A 227 13.90 -0.49 15.42
CA VAL A 227 12.73 0.42 15.35
C VAL A 227 12.95 1.51 14.30
N ASP A 228 14.16 2.02 14.20
CA ASP A 228 14.57 3.03 13.21
C ASP A 228 15.02 2.42 11.88
N TYR A 229 14.48 1.25 11.53
CA TYR A 229 14.77 0.59 10.26
C TYR A 229 14.58 1.51 9.05
N THR A 230 13.58 2.38 9.09
CA THR A 230 13.40 3.48 8.15
C THR A 230 13.95 4.76 8.79
N ASP A 231 14.71 5.55 8.05
CA ASP A 231 15.36 6.76 8.56
C ASP A 231 14.47 8.00 8.47
N THR A 232 13.43 7.95 7.66
CA THR A 232 12.59 9.10 7.32
C THR A 232 11.17 8.90 7.80
N GLU A 233 10.61 9.92 8.42
CA GLU A 233 9.20 10.08 8.69
C GLU A 233 8.72 11.35 7.98
N LEU A 234 7.63 11.23 7.24
CA LEU A 234 7.02 12.35 6.53
C LEU A 234 5.58 12.53 7.01
N ASP A 235 5.30 13.66 7.64
CA ASP A 235 3.93 14.01 8.01
C ASP A 235 3.17 14.54 6.79
N PHE A 236 1.90 14.17 6.71
CA PHE A 236 1.03 14.50 5.61
C PHE A 236 -0.25 15.16 6.11
N HIS A 237 -0.46 16.40 5.70
CA HIS A 237 -1.65 17.17 6.02
C HIS A 237 -2.38 17.55 4.73
N PHE A 238 -3.60 17.06 4.59
CA PHE A 238 -4.45 17.37 3.46
C PHE A 238 -5.79 17.89 3.96
N GLY A 239 -6.21 19.07 3.48
CA GLY A 239 -7.43 19.65 4.01
C GLY A 239 -7.76 21.02 3.44
N ARG A 240 -8.73 21.69 4.06
CA ARG A 240 -9.22 23.00 3.66
C ARG A 240 -8.45 24.10 4.36
N MET A 241 -8.08 25.13 3.59
CA MET A 241 -7.51 26.35 4.15
C MET A 241 -8.54 27.10 4.99
N LYS A 242 -8.17 27.46 6.21
CA LYS A 242 -8.89 28.37 7.09
C LYS A 242 -8.03 29.60 7.38
N THR A 243 -8.61 30.65 7.93
CA THR A 243 -7.87 31.86 8.35
C THR A 243 -6.81 31.58 9.41
N SER A 244 -6.97 30.51 10.19
CA SER A 244 -6.07 30.10 11.27
C SER A 244 -5.23 28.86 10.98
N GLY A 245 -5.18 28.40 9.72
CA GLY A 245 -4.41 27.21 9.33
C GLY A 245 -5.17 26.27 8.41
N ILE A 246 -4.83 25.00 8.44
CA ILE A 246 -5.45 23.93 7.64
C ILE A 246 -6.41 23.15 8.52
N ASP A 247 -7.65 22.97 8.06
CA ASP A 247 -8.58 21.96 8.59
C ASP A 247 -8.22 20.63 7.97
N SER A 248 -7.33 19.92 8.63
CA SER A 248 -6.64 18.78 8.03
C SER A 248 -7.42 17.49 8.20
N LEU A 249 -7.49 16.74 7.11
CA LEU A 249 -7.69 15.31 7.13
C LEU A 249 -6.31 14.69 7.33
N ASP A 250 -6.06 14.20 8.51
CA ASP A 250 -4.73 13.74 8.87
C ASP A 250 -4.67 12.20 8.83
N ASN A 251 -3.68 11.67 8.14
CA ASN A 251 -3.37 10.24 8.15
C ASN A 251 -1.99 9.95 8.76
N ASN A 252 -1.47 10.85 9.55
CA ASN A 252 -0.26 10.57 10.29
C ASN A 252 -0.60 9.65 11.47
N ILE A 253 0.14 8.54 11.59
CA ILE A 253 -0.06 7.62 12.71
C ILE A 253 0.55 8.23 13.98
N GLN A 254 -0.12 9.24 14.49
CA GLN A 254 0.27 9.83 15.78
C GLN A 254 -0.15 8.94 16.94
N GLY A 255 -1.04 8.03 16.67
CA GLY A 255 -1.59 7.08 17.61
C GLY A 255 -2.47 7.72 18.68
N ASP A 256 -3.56 7.08 19.00
CA ASP A 256 -4.37 7.42 20.17
C ASP A 256 -3.53 7.28 21.45
N PRO A 257 -3.34 8.34 22.26
CA PRO A 257 -2.64 8.25 23.56
C PRO A 257 -3.29 7.24 24.50
N PHE A 258 -4.57 6.90 24.27
CA PHE A 258 -5.31 5.92 25.03
C PHE A 258 -5.43 4.55 24.37
N ALA A 259 -4.76 4.34 23.22
CA ALA A 259 -4.75 3.05 22.55
C ALA A 259 -4.31 1.93 23.50
N ARG A 260 -5.17 0.95 23.65
CA ARG A 260 -4.98 -0.17 24.61
C ARG A 260 -4.58 -1.45 23.91
N THR A 261 -4.68 -1.51 22.59
CA THR A 261 -4.32 -2.70 21.81
C THR A 261 -2.82 -2.74 21.54
N TYR A 262 -2.29 -3.94 21.44
CA TYR A 262 -0.87 -4.15 21.08
C TYR A 262 -0.54 -3.57 19.70
N GLU A 263 -1.45 -3.74 18.73
CA GLU A 263 -1.25 -3.26 17.36
C GLU A 263 -1.19 -1.73 17.30
N ASP A 264 -2.06 -1.03 18.01
CA ASP A 264 -2.04 0.43 18.07
C ASP A 264 -0.77 0.95 18.75
N THR A 265 -0.36 0.30 19.84
CA THR A 265 0.90 0.66 20.51
C THR A 265 2.11 0.42 19.61
N ALA A 266 2.12 -0.68 18.87
CA ALA A 266 3.19 -0.99 17.93
C ALA A 266 3.24 0.03 16.79
N ARG A 267 2.10 0.39 16.21
CA ARG A 267 2.02 1.43 15.17
C ARG A 267 2.61 2.76 15.62
N LYS A 268 2.35 3.18 16.86
CA LYS A 268 2.95 4.39 17.44
C LYS A 268 4.46 4.33 17.47
N MET A 269 5.01 3.19 17.91
CA MET A 269 6.47 3.02 18.00
C MET A 269 7.15 2.98 16.65
N TYR A 270 6.46 2.46 15.62
CA TYR A 270 7.00 2.20 14.29
C TYR A 270 6.41 3.10 13.21
N ARG A 271 5.95 4.30 13.55
CA ARG A 271 5.32 5.23 12.61
C ARG A 271 6.22 5.64 11.44
N LYS A 272 7.54 5.59 11.60
CA LYS A 272 8.50 5.81 10.52
C LYS A 272 8.40 4.77 9.38
N TRP A 273 7.81 3.60 9.65
CA TRP A 273 7.62 2.56 8.64
C TRP A 273 6.41 2.82 7.73
N ASP A 274 5.61 3.84 8.05
CA ASP A 274 4.40 4.20 7.32
C ASP A 274 4.75 5.12 6.14
N ASN A 275 5.27 4.53 5.07
CA ASN A 275 5.72 5.23 3.86
C ASN A 275 4.64 5.38 2.78
N VAL A 276 3.42 4.99 3.08
CA VAL A 276 2.22 5.21 2.27
C VAL A 276 1.14 5.80 3.16
N LYS A 277 0.70 7.00 2.86
CA LYS A 277 -0.37 7.69 3.58
C LYS A 277 -1.52 7.96 2.63
N HIS A 278 -2.72 7.58 3.05
CA HIS A 278 -3.92 7.75 2.25
C HIS A 278 -5.04 8.32 3.12
N VAL A 279 -5.62 9.40 2.66
CA VAL A 279 -6.77 10.05 3.30
C VAL A 279 -7.88 10.26 2.29
N SER A 280 -9.11 10.11 2.74
CA SER A 280 -10.31 10.46 1.99
C SER A 280 -11.37 11.01 2.93
N ASP A 281 -12.08 12.05 2.47
CA ASP A 281 -13.25 12.63 3.14
C ASP A 281 -14.39 12.73 2.15
N ILE A 282 -15.60 12.51 2.62
CA ILE A 282 -16.84 12.54 1.84
C ILE A 282 -17.64 13.78 2.19
#